data_82895cf8c5e9e474817822523acb5856
#
_entry.id   82895cf8c5e9e474817822523acb5856
#
_cell.length_a   1.000
_cell.length_b   1.000
_cell.length_c   1.000
_cell.angle_alpha   90.00
_cell.angle_beta   90.00
_cell.angle_gamma   90.00
#
_symmetry.space_group_name_H-M   'P 1'
#
loop_
_entity.id
_entity.type
_entity.pdbx_description
1 polymer ?
#
loop_
_entity_poly.entity_id
_entity_poly.type
_entity_poly.pdbx_seq_one_letter_code
_entity_poly.pdbx_strand_id
1 'polypeptide(L)'
;MCREMSVPRIRDYQGQRIHLIGIGGSSMSGLAEMLMDQGYRVSGSDRDEGYLIQGVREKGAEVQIGHRAENVHGAALVCYSAAIRPDNPERLEAERLGIPTLERAYLLGQLMEGFSKAVGICGAHGKTTVTSMLSEMLLEHGMDPSIHIGGRLDAIGGSTRVGHSDIFVAEACEFNRSFLRMNPTVAVVLNIDADHLDCYRDLEEIEETFGQYLHLLPQEGIALGNGDDPRVRRQIEKLSCRKIFFGFGRQNEWHPENLQEDDRGYASFDLMRGEKKVTSVRMGVPGDFNVMNALAALAAADALGLPAEKAADTLERFTGAHRRFELTDTIDGVEIFHDYGHNPAEMRNALSIARKRCKGRLWAVMQPHTFSRVRTLFQDYLTCTEAADFTLVTDICAAREKDPGDLNSGMLVEGMKEHGIRAVWTPSFDDTEKYLREHWQAGDLVITMGCGDINMLNAQIHRHEYPEN
;
A
#
# COMPACT_ATOMS: atom_id res chain seq x y z
N MET A 1 37.17 10.48 12.27
CA MET A 1 36.87 10.51 10.83
C MET A 1 36.11 9.24 10.51
N CYS A 2 34.75 9.25 10.60
CA CYS A 2 33.93 8.18 10.05
C CYS A 2 34.11 8.24 8.53
N ARG A 3 34.66 7.17 7.92
CA ARG A 3 34.53 6.98 6.48
C ARG A 3 33.02 6.91 6.20
N GLU A 4 32.49 7.85 5.43
CA GLU A 4 31.21 7.63 4.75
C GLU A 4 31.41 6.36 3.91
N MET A 5 30.89 5.24 4.41
CA MET A 5 30.87 4.00 3.64
C MET A 5 29.92 4.24 2.48
N SER A 6 30.45 4.27 1.28
CA SER A 6 29.62 4.38 0.07
C SER A 6 28.60 3.23 0.06
N VAL A 7 27.36 3.55 -0.25
CA VAL A 7 26.28 2.55 -0.36
C VAL A 7 26.70 1.47 -1.37
N PRO A 8 26.70 0.18 -0.99
CA PRO A 8 27.06 -0.91 -1.91
C PRO A 8 26.19 -0.90 -3.16
N ARG A 9 26.78 -1.16 -4.33
CA ARG A 9 26.05 -1.24 -5.60
C ARG A 9 25.84 -2.69 -5.98
N ILE A 10 24.57 -3.13 -6.13
CA ILE A 10 24.26 -4.55 -6.41
C ILE A 10 24.97 -5.08 -7.65
N ARG A 11 25.16 -4.26 -8.68
CA ARG A 11 25.85 -4.63 -9.91
C ARG A 11 27.29 -5.12 -9.69
N ASP A 12 27.94 -4.70 -8.60
CA ASP A 12 29.32 -5.10 -8.25
C ASP A 12 29.37 -6.54 -7.72
N TYR A 13 28.21 -7.14 -7.44
CA TYR A 13 28.06 -8.49 -6.88
C TYR A 13 27.44 -9.48 -7.88
N GLN A 14 27.46 -9.16 -9.20
CA GLN A 14 26.90 -10.04 -10.23
C GLN A 14 27.50 -11.45 -10.16
N GLY A 15 26.62 -12.48 -10.17
CA GLY A 15 27.00 -13.89 -10.02
C GLY A 15 27.44 -14.31 -8.63
N GLN A 16 27.55 -13.40 -7.67
CA GLN A 16 27.85 -13.68 -6.29
C GLN A 16 26.59 -13.95 -5.47
N ARG A 17 26.76 -14.46 -4.25
CA ARG A 17 25.63 -14.75 -3.35
C ARG A 17 25.22 -13.51 -2.57
N ILE A 18 23.97 -13.10 -2.75
CA ILE A 18 23.31 -12.06 -1.97
C ILE A 18 22.39 -12.74 -0.95
N HIS A 19 22.52 -12.39 0.33
CA HIS A 19 21.71 -12.92 1.41
C HIS A 19 20.66 -11.91 1.86
N LEU A 20 19.38 -12.34 1.97
CA LEU A 20 18.25 -11.48 2.35
C LEU A 20 17.71 -11.89 3.72
N ILE A 21 17.88 -11.02 4.73
CA ILE A 21 17.33 -11.23 6.07
C ILE A 21 15.85 -10.81 6.07
N GLY A 22 14.95 -11.71 6.43
CA GLY A 22 13.50 -11.51 6.34
C GLY A 22 12.97 -11.74 4.93
N ILE A 23 13.50 -12.76 4.23
CA ILE A 23 13.18 -13.07 2.82
C ILE A 23 11.72 -13.46 2.61
N GLY A 24 11.03 -13.97 3.64
CA GLY A 24 9.60 -14.32 3.60
C GLY A 24 8.65 -13.12 3.69
N GLY A 25 9.16 -11.90 3.91
CA GLY A 25 8.33 -10.70 3.85
C GLY A 25 7.86 -10.40 2.42
N SER A 26 6.63 -9.89 2.26
CA SER A 26 6.00 -9.66 0.94
C SER A 26 6.88 -8.87 -0.03
N SER A 27 7.54 -7.81 0.42
CA SER A 27 8.46 -7.03 -0.41
C SER A 27 9.79 -7.75 -0.64
N MET A 28 10.35 -8.40 0.38
CA MET A 28 11.67 -9.03 0.29
C MET A 28 11.66 -10.26 -0.61
N SER A 29 10.59 -11.06 -0.58
CA SER A 29 10.42 -12.22 -1.47
C SER A 29 10.41 -11.80 -2.94
N GLY A 30 9.69 -10.73 -3.26
CA GLY A 30 9.65 -10.20 -4.61
C GLY A 30 11.00 -9.65 -5.09
N LEU A 31 11.75 -8.96 -4.22
CA LEU A 31 13.10 -8.49 -4.57
C LEU A 31 14.08 -9.67 -4.74
N ALA A 32 13.91 -10.76 -3.98
CA ALA A 32 14.65 -12.01 -4.17
C ALA A 32 14.40 -12.59 -5.57
N GLU A 33 13.15 -12.61 -6.02
CA GLU A 33 12.78 -13.06 -7.37
C GLU A 33 13.42 -12.19 -8.47
N MET A 34 13.35 -10.87 -8.33
CA MET A 34 13.98 -9.93 -9.27
C MET A 34 15.50 -10.13 -9.35
N LEU A 35 16.16 -10.35 -8.20
CA LEU A 35 17.59 -10.63 -8.17
C LEU A 35 17.92 -11.93 -8.90
N MET A 36 17.16 -13.00 -8.67
CA MET A 36 17.37 -14.31 -9.34
C MET A 36 17.17 -14.20 -10.84
N ASP A 37 16.15 -13.48 -11.30
CA ASP A 37 15.91 -13.23 -12.72
C ASP A 37 17.08 -12.48 -13.37
N GLN A 38 17.71 -11.54 -12.64
CA GLN A 38 18.92 -10.84 -13.09
C GLN A 38 20.21 -11.67 -12.96
N GLY A 39 20.11 -12.95 -12.57
CA GLY A 39 21.26 -13.87 -12.50
C GLY A 39 22.07 -13.81 -11.22
N TYR A 40 21.57 -13.19 -10.14
CA TYR A 40 22.21 -13.27 -8.84
C TYR A 40 21.91 -14.60 -8.15
N ARG A 41 22.85 -15.09 -7.34
CA ARG A 41 22.60 -16.21 -6.45
C ARG A 41 22.00 -15.69 -5.16
N VAL A 42 20.78 -16.14 -4.83
CA VAL A 42 20.04 -15.64 -3.67
C VAL A 42 19.98 -16.67 -2.57
N SER A 43 20.31 -16.25 -1.35
CA SER A 43 20.01 -16.96 -0.12
C SER A 43 19.26 -16.02 0.84
N GLY A 44 18.62 -16.58 1.85
CA GLY A 44 17.94 -15.76 2.84
C GLY A 44 17.55 -16.51 4.08
N SER A 45 17.01 -15.77 5.03
CA SER A 45 16.47 -16.30 6.28
C SER A 45 15.14 -15.64 6.62
N ASP A 46 14.31 -16.36 7.34
CA ASP A 46 13.12 -15.77 7.98
C ASP A 46 12.88 -16.47 9.33
N ARG A 47 12.09 -15.83 10.18
CA ARG A 47 11.74 -16.36 11.49
C ARG A 47 10.86 -17.62 11.36
N ASP A 48 9.85 -17.54 10.51
CA ASP A 48 8.79 -18.54 10.39
C ASP A 48 8.68 -19.03 8.93
N GLU A 49 8.21 -20.26 8.76
CA GLU A 49 7.87 -20.82 7.45
C GLU A 49 6.62 -20.15 6.88
N GLY A 50 6.50 -20.06 5.56
CA GLY A 50 5.34 -19.46 4.91
C GLY A 50 5.29 -19.70 3.40
N TYR A 51 4.14 -19.44 2.78
CA TYR A 51 3.94 -19.68 1.35
C TYR A 51 4.89 -18.86 0.46
N LEU A 52 5.26 -17.63 0.87
CA LEU A 52 6.23 -16.82 0.14
C LEU A 52 7.63 -17.43 0.16
N ILE A 53 8.02 -18.03 1.29
CA ILE A 53 9.30 -18.73 1.40
C ILE A 53 9.31 -19.95 0.47
N GLN A 54 8.23 -20.71 0.43
CA GLN A 54 8.10 -21.82 -0.50
C GLN A 54 8.23 -21.34 -1.95
N GLY A 55 7.56 -20.25 -2.33
CA GLY A 55 7.65 -19.67 -3.68
C GLY A 55 9.07 -19.26 -4.09
N VAL A 56 9.84 -18.62 -3.21
CA VAL A 56 11.22 -18.22 -3.53
C VAL A 56 12.17 -19.44 -3.55
N ARG A 57 11.93 -20.50 -2.75
CA ARG A 57 12.68 -21.77 -2.83
C ARG A 57 12.45 -22.49 -4.16
N GLU A 58 11.20 -22.54 -4.61
CA GLU A 58 10.85 -23.16 -5.90
C GLU A 58 11.54 -22.45 -7.09
N LYS A 59 11.82 -21.14 -6.94
CA LYS A 59 12.58 -20.35 -7.91
C LYS A 59 14.10 -20.44 -7.75
N GLY A 60 14.61 -21.19 -6.75
CA GLY A 60 16.03 -21.49 -6.56
C GLY A 60 16.74 -20.76 -5.43
N ALA A 61 16.04 -20.02 -4.56
CA ALA A 61 16.66 -19.40 -3.39
C ALA A 61 16.97 -20.44 -2.28
N GLU A 62 18.12 -20.30 -1.64
CA GLU A 62 18.51 -21.09 -0.47
C GLU A 62 17.98 -20.42 0.80
N VAL A 63 16.88 -20.91 1.39
CA VAL A 63 16.22 -20.25 2.55
C VAL A 63 16.35 -21.08 3.82
N GLN A 64 16.82 -20.44 4.90
CA GLN A 64 16.93 -20.98 6.25
C GLN A 64 15.81 -20.44 7.15
N ILE A 65 15.25 -21.28 8.01
CA ILE A 65 14.32 -20.85 9.05
C ILE A 65 15.06 -20.61 10.35
N GLY A 66 14.78 -19.45 10.95
CA GLY A 66 15.49 -18.93 12.12
C GLY A 66 16.72 -18.09 11.74
N HIS A 67 16.88 -16.98 12.45
CA HIS A 67 18.01 -16.07 12.28
C HIS A 67 19.23 -16.59 13.05
N ARG A 68 20.28 -16.95 12.35
CA ARG A 68 21.54 -17.44 12.92
C ARG A 68 22.74 -16.80 12.23
N ALA A 69 23.79 -16.53 12.99
CA ALA A 69 25.01 -15.90 12.49
C ALA A 69 25.60 -16.61 11.25
N GLU A 70 25.54 -17.95 11.24
CA GLU A 70 26.13 -18.78 10.17
C GLU A 70 25.41 -18.59 8.81
N ASN A 71 24.19 -18.10 8.79
CA ASN A 71 23.41 -17.96 7.54
C ASN A 71 24.09 -16.99 6.54
N VAL A 72 24.82 -16.01 7.03
CA VAL A 72 25.51 -15.00 6.19
C VAL A 72 26.90 -15.46 5.72
N HIS A 73 27.42 -16.60 6.20
CA HIS A 73 28.75 -17.04 5.82
C HIS A 73 28.85 -17.29 4.31
N GLY A 74 29.82 -16.65 3.66
CA GLY A 74 30.02 -16.71 2.20
C GLY A 74 29.03 -15.87 1.37
N ALA A 75 28.21 -15.04 1.99
CA ALA A 75 27.50 -13.98 1.27
C ALA A 75 28.45 -12.85 0.90
N ALA A 76 28.30 -12.28 -0.30
CA ALA A 76 29.09 -11.14 -0.74
C ALA A 76 28.40 -9.82 -0.37
N LEU A 77 27.08 -9.85 -0.21
CA LEU A 77 26.23 -8.73 0.21
C LEU A 77 25.10 -9.27 1.08
N VAL A 78 24.73 -8.56 2.15
CA VAL A 78 23.59 -8.86 2.99
C VAL A 78 22.56 -7.74 2.86
N CYS A 79 21.32 -8.10 2.45
CA CYS A 79 20.20 -7.17 2.36
C CYS A 79 19.23 -7.42 3.52
N TYR A 80 18.62 -6.36 4.06
CA TYR A 80 17.66 -6.46 5.15
C TYR A 80 16.53 -5.45 5.05
N SER A 81 15.35 -5.77 5.57
CA SER A 81 14.24 -4.84 5.69
C SER A 81 14.37 -3.98 6.95
N ALA A 82 13.70 -2.82 6.97
CA ALA A 82 13.64 -1.95 8.16
C ALA A 82 13.01 -2.64 9.40
N ALA A 83 12.33 -3.78 9.21
CA ALA A 83 11.79 -4.59 10.30
C ALA A 83 12.87 -5.36 11.08
N ILE A 84 14.03 -5.59 10.48
CA ILE A 84 15.14 -6.34 11.08
C ILE A 84 15.91 -5.42 12.03
N ARG A 85 15.89 -5.77 13.31
CA ARG A 85 16.52 -4.99 14.37
C ARG A 85 18.05 -4.98 14.25
N PRO A 86 18.73 -3.93 14.76
CA PRO A 86 20.18 -3.86 14.76
C PRO A 86 20.87 -5.00 15.50
N ASP A 87 20.21 -5.57 16.52
CA ASP A 87 20.70 -6.68 17.34
C ASP A 87 20.45 -8.08 16.72
N ASN A 88 19.96 -8.16 15.47
CA ASN A 88 19.79 -9.41 14.76
C ASN A 88 21.14 -10.11 14.56
N PRO A 89 21.26 -11.44 14.89
CA PRO A 89 22.53 -12.15 14.85
C PRO A 89 23.21 -12.15 13.46
N GLU A 90 22.43 -12.15 12.38
CA GLU A 90 22.97 -12.12 11.02
C GLU A 90 23.52 -10.74 10.67
N ARG A 91 22.88 -9.64 11.13
CA ARG A 91 23.42 -8.28 10.95
C ARG A 91 24.74 -8.09 11.69
N LEU A 92 24.77 -8.55 12.96
CA LEU A 92 25.98 -8.47 13.78
C LEU A 92 27.13 -9.28 13.18
N GLU A 93 26.84 -10.47 12.66
CA GLU A 93 27.86 -11.33 12.04
C GLU A 93 28.34 -10.76 10.70
N ALA A 94 27.44 -10.19 9.89
CA ALA A 94 27.83 -9.49 8.65
C ALA A 94 28.80 -8.34 8.95
N GLU A 95 28.51 -7.53 9.97
CA GLU A 95 29.40 -6.46 10.43
C GLU A 95 30.75 -7.01 10.91
N ARG A 96 30.75 -8.07 11.74
CA ARG A 96 31.97 -8.73 12.24
C ARG A 96 32.87 -9.26 11.13
N LEU A 97 32.25 -9.80 10.07
CA LEU A 97 32.96 -10.34 8.90
C LEU A 97 33.34 -9.28 7.86
N GLY A 98 32.88 -8.03 8.04
CA GLY A 98 33.08 -6.97 7.08
C GLY A 98 32.29 -7.16 5.77
N ILE A 99 31.20 -7.95 5.79
CA ILE A 99 30.32 -8.11 4.64
C ILE A 99 29.49 -6.85 4.49
N PRO A 100 29.48 -6.21 3.30
CA PRO A 100 28.66 -5.04 3.06
C PRO A 100 27.17 -5.33 3.30
N THR A 101 26.46 -4.34 3.85
CA THR A 101 25.03 -4.45 4.09
C THR A 101 24.24 -3.40 3.33
N LEU A 102 23.03 -3.73 2.87
CA LEU A 102 22.15 -2.88 2.09
C LEU A 102 20.73 -2.95 2.62
N GLU A 103 20.13 -1.81 2.92
CA GLU A 103 18.72 -1.76 3.29
C GLU A 103 17.84 -2.00 2.05
N ARG A 104 16.68 -2.65 2.24
CA ARG A 104 15.68 -2.98 1.21
C ARG A 104 15.35 -1.81 0.28
N ALA A 105 15.22 -0.60 0.84
CA ALA A 105 14.85 0.58 0.05
C ALA A 105 15.92 0.94 -1.00
N TYR A 106 17.21 0.81 -0.65
CA TYR A 106 18.30 0.99 -1.60
C TYR A 106 18.33 -0.14 -2.66
N LEU A 107 18.05 -1.37 -2.24
CA LEU A 107 17.99 -2.50 -3.17
C LEU A 107 16.91 -2.27 -4.23
N LEU A 108 15.69 -1.87 -3.81
CA LEU A 108 14.60 -1.54 -4.72
C LEU A 108 14.99 -0.42 -5.68
N GLY A 109 15.57 0.67 -5.15
CA GLY A 109 16.01 1.80 -5.99
C GLY A 109 17.05 1.39 -7.03
N GLN A 110 18.00 0.54 -6.66
CA GLN A 110 19.04 0.07 -7.59
C GLN A 110 18.48 -0.91 -8.64
N LEU A 111 17.48 -1.71 -8.30
CA LEU A 111 16.77 -2.55 -9.27
C LEU A 111 16.01 -1.70 -10.31
N MET A 112 15.49 -0.53 -9.91
CA MET A 112 14.82 0.40 -10.83
C MET A 112 15.78 1.03 -11.86
N GLU A 113 17.07 1.17 -11.56
CA GLU A 113 18.06 1.81 -12.46
C GLU A 113 18.19 1.11 -13.83
N GLY A 114 17.79 -0.15 -13.93
CA GLY A 114 17.80 -0.91 -15.18
C GLY A 114 16.66 -0.58 -16.16
N PHE A 115 15.69 0.23 -15.74
CA PHE A 115 14.45 0.48 -16.49
C PHE A 115 14.39 1.93 -16.98
N SER A 116 14.10 2.14 -18.28
CA SER A 116 13.98 3.49 -18.83
C SER A 116 12.69 4.19 -18.41
N LYS A 117 11.68 3.41 -18.03
CA LYS A 117 10.37 3.87 -17.55
C LYS A 117 10.12 3.35 -16.13
N ALA A 118 10.93 3.82 -15.18
CA ALA A 118 10.81 3.49 -13.77
C ALA A 118 9.80 4.41 -13.10
N VAL A 119 8.61 3.89 -12.80
CA VAL A 119 7.49 4.63 -12.21
C VAL A 119 7.51 4.46 -10.70
N GLY A 120 7.57 5.58 -9.97
CA GLY A 120 7.37 5.62 -8.52
C GLY A 120 6.08 6.34 -8.16
N ILE A 121 5.14 5.62 -7.53
CA ILE A 121 3.83 6.16 -7.14
C ILE A 121 3.86 6.47 -5.63
N CYS A 122 3.75 7.73 -5.26
CA CYS A 122 3.81 8.21 -3.87
C CYS A 122 2.59 9.07 -3.50
N GLY A 123 2.43 9.27 -2.19
CA GLY A 123 1.32 9.99 -1.58
C GLY A 123 0.96 9.39 -0.24
N ALA A 124 0.35 10.13 0.66
CA ALA A 124 -0.14 9.59 1.92
C ALA A 124 -1.16 8.46 1.66
N HIS A 125 -2.08 8.69 0.71
CA HIS A 125 -3.18 7.77 0.39
C HIS A 125 -3.21 7.39 -1.09
N GLY A 126 -3.79 6.23 -1.42
CA GLY A 126 -4.06 5.80 -2.80
C GLY A 126 -2.94 5.04 -3.50
N LYS A 127 -1.72 4.99 -2.98
CA LYS A 127 -0.54 4.35 -3.61
C LYS A 127 -0.82 2.96 -4.16
N THR A 128 -1.26 2.04 -3.32
CA THR A 128 -1.54 0.64 -3.70
C THR A 128 -2.60 0.55 -4.79
N THR A 129 -3.69 1.33 -4.66
CA THR A 129 -4.79 1.33 -5.64
C THR A 129 -4.32 1.83 -7.01
N VAL A 130 -3.59 2.96 -7.06
CA VAL A 130 -3.07 3.51 -8.33
C VAL A 130 -2.04 2.58 -8.95
N THR A 131 -1.15 1.99 -8.13
CA THR A 131 -0.17 1.00 -8.62
C THR A 131 -0.87 -0.23 -9.19
N SER A 132 -1.95 -0.71 -8.55
CA SER A 132 -2.75 -1.83 -9.04
C SER A 132 -3.45 -1.48 -10.36
N MET A 133 -4.18 -0.36 -10.42
CA MET A 133 -4.87 0.09 -11.65
C MET A 133 -3.89 0.21 -12.81
N LEU A 134 -2.78 0.92 -12.62
CA LEU A 134 -1.76 1.07 -13.66
C LEU A 134 -1.16 -0.26 -14.08
N SER A 135 -0.86 -1.14 -13.13
CA SER A 135 -0.29 -2.46 -13.40
C SER A 135 -1.23 -3.32 -14.24
N GLU A 136 -2.52 -3.37 -13.89
CA GLU A 136 -3.52 -4.12 -14.67
C GLU A 136 -3.71 -3.55 -16.07
N MET A 137 -3.78 -2.21 -16.23
CA MET A 137 -3.83 -1.55 -17.53
C MET A 137 -2.66 -1.99 -18.43
N LEU A 138 -1.44 -1.96 -17.90
CA LEU A 138 -0.24 -2.33 -18.65
C LEU A 138 -0.21 -3.83 -18.99
N LEU A 139 -0.61 -4.69 -18.05
CA LEU A 139 -0.66 -6.15 -18.25
C LEU A 139 -1.71 -6.56 -19.29
N GLU A 140 -2.93 -6.06 -19.18
CA GLU A 140 -4.02 -6.37 -20.12
C GLU A 140 -3.68 -5.94 -21.56
N HIS A 141 -2.85 -4.92 -21.72
CA HIS A 141 -2.42 -4.43 -23.04
C HIS A 141 -1.05 -4.97 -23.47
N GLY A 142 -0.54 -6.01 -22.81
CA GLY A 142 0.66 -6.72 -23.21
C GLY A 142 1.97 -5.95 -23.10
N MET A 143 2.02 -4.91 -22.22
CA MET A 143 3.23 -4.10 -22.04
C MET A 143 4.28 -4.74 -21.11
N ASP A 144 3.98 -5.87 -20.52
CA ASP A 144 4.88 -6.73 -19.72
C ASP A 144 5.75 -6.02 -18.68
N PRO A 145 5.18 -5.20 -17.77
CA PRO A 145 5.95 -4.47 -16.77
C PRO A 145 6.51 -5.37 -15.67
N SER A 146 7.66 -4.98 -15.07
CA SER A 146 8.01 -5.40 -13.73
C SER A 146 7.20 -4.58 -12.72
N ILE A 147 6.72 -5.24 -11.67
CA ILE A 147 5.79 -4.63 -10.70
C ILE A 147 6.27 -4.92 -9.29
N HIS A 148 6.24 -3.89 -8.43
CA HIS A 148 6.48 -4.03 -7.00
C HIS A 148 5.46 -3.19 -6.22
N ILE A 149 4.50 -3.85 -5.58
CA ILE A 149 3.36 -3.24 -4.89
C ILE A 149 3.37 -3.58 -3.40
N GLY A 150 2.92 -2.68 -2.55
CA GLY A 150 2.87 -2.89 -1.09
C GLY A 150 1.80 -3.89 -0.62
N GLY A 151 0.80 -4.16 -1.46
CA GLY A 151 -0.27 -5.11 -1.22
C GLY A 151 -0.21 -6.31 -2.17
N ARG A 152 -1.22 -7.18 -2.10
CA ARG A 152 -1.42 -8.26 -3.06
C ARG A 152 -2.27 -7.75 -4.24
N LEU A 153 -1.88 -8.12 -5.44
CA LEU A 153 -2.64 -7.90 -6.67
C LEU A 153 -2.92 -9.27 -7.32
N ASP A 154 -4.19 -9.62 -7.48
CA ASP A 154 -4.58 -10.95 -7.97
C ASP A 154 -4.15 -11.18 -9.42
N ALA A 155 -4.14 -10.14 -10.24
CA ALA A 155 -3.66 -10.21 -11.62
C ALA A 155 -2.21 -10.73 -11.76
N ILE A 156 -1.40 -10.64 -10.70
CA ILE A 156 -0.02 -11.16 -10.66
C ILE A 156 0.17 -12.26 -9.61
N GLY A 157 -0.88 -12.66 -8.90
CA GLY A 157 -0.85 -13.68 -7.86
C GLY A 157 -0.03 -13.32 -6.62
N GLY A 158 0.37 -12.05 -6.44
CA GLY A 158 1.26 -11.62 -5.36
C GLY A 158 1.47 -10.11 -5.27
N SER A 159 2.60 -9.73 -4.69
CA SER A 159 3.01 -8.32 -4.55
C SER A 159 4.12 -7.91 -5.52
N THR A 160 4.66 -8.85 -6.27
CA THR A 160 5.78 -8.60 -7.20
C THR A 160 5.63 -9.46 -8.44
N ARG A 161 6.00 -8.89 -9.57
CA ARG A 161 6.11 -9.57 -10.85
C ARG A 161 7.40 -9.13 -11.55
N VAL A 162 8.10 -10.08 -12.11
CA VAL A 162 9.21 -9.81 -13.03
C VAL A 162 8.65 -9.78 -14.45
N GLY A 163 8.78 -8.63 -15.10
CA GLY A 163 8.46 -8.44 -16.53
C GLY A 163 9.73 -8.22 -17.33
N HIS A 164 9.62 -8.29 -18.66
CA HIS A 164 10.77 -8.20 -19.57
C HIS A 164 10.76 -6.93 -20.44
N SER A 165 9.84 -5.99 -20.15
CA SER A 165 9.85 -4.67 -20.81
C SER A 165 10.77 -3.69 -20.12
N ASP A 166 10.84 -2.47 -20.65
CA ASP A 166 11.56 -1.33 -20.06
C ASP A 166 10.76 -0.58 -18.98
N ILE A 167 9.64 -1.17 -18.53
CA ILE A 167 8.72 -0.56 -17.56
C ILE A 167 8.86 -1.22 -16.18
N PHE A 168 9.07 -0.42 -15.16
CA PHE A 168 9.01 -0.81 -13.75
C PHE A 168 7.97 0.03 -13.03
N VAL A 169 6.98 -0.58 -12.39
CA VAL A 169 5.96 0.13 -11.60
C VAL A 169 6.14 -0.23 -10.13
N ALA A 170 6.35 0.76 -9.27
CA ALA A 170 6.55 0.54 -7.84
C ALA A 170 5.83 1.57 -6.97
N GLU A 171 5.38 1.12 -5.80
CA GLU A 171 5.00 2.04 -4.74
C GLU A 171 6.23 2.71 -4.14
N ALA A 172 6.21 4.03 -4.06
CA ALA A 172 7.23 4.87 -3.45
C ALA A 172 6.75 5.31 -2.06
N CYS A 173 7.06 4.48 -1.04
CA CYS A 173 6.61 4.70 0.32
C CYS A 173 7.40 5.81 0.99
N GLU A 174 6.71 6.81 1.52
CA GLU A 174 7.26 7.96 2.27
C GLU A 174 7.71 7.58 3.69
N PHE A 175 7.18 6.49 4.25
CA PHE A 175 7.55 6.03 5.59
C PHE A 175 9.06 5.88 5.72
N ASN A 176 9.61 6.48 6.79
CA ASN A 176 11.04 6.51 7.06
C ASN A 176 11.88 7.03 5.86
N ARG A 177 11.31 7.92 5.06
CA ARG A 177 11.93 8.52 3.85
C ARG A 177 12.45 7.47 2.85
N SER A 178 11.85 6.28 2.83
CA SER A 178 12.30 5.14 2.01
C SER A 178 12.32 5.47 0.52
N PHE A 179 11.34 6.25 0.03
CA PHE A 179 11.26 6.66 -1.39
C PHE A 179 12.45 7.53 -1.86
N LEU A 180 13.17 8.20 -0.94
CA LEU A 180 14.39 8.93 -1.28
C LEU A 180 15.57 8.03 -1.70
N ARG A 181 15.39 6.71 -1.60
CA ARG A 181 16.38 5.71 -2.05
C ARG A 181 16.03 5.12 -3.42
N MET A 182 14.90 5.55 -4.00
CA MET A 182 14.45 5.10 -5.33
C MET A 182 15.07 5.94 -6.44
N ASN A 183 15.02 5.42 -7.65
CA ASN A 183 15.55 6.08 -8.86
C ASN A 183 14.44 6.15 -9.92
N PRO A 184 13.36 6.96 -9.72
CA PRO A 184 12.28 7.06 -10.67
C PRO A 184 12.68 7.88 -11.90
N THR A 185 12.16 7.51 -13.07
CA THR A 185 12.12 8.35 -14.28
C THR A 185 10.74 8.96 -14.48
N VAL A 186 9.73 8.37 -13.84
CA VAL A 186 8.36 8.88 -13.78
C VAL A 186 7.91 8.88 -12.32
N ALA A 187 7.54 10.02 -11.77
CA ALA A 187 6.99 10.14 -10.43
C ALA A 187 5.51 10.52 -10.49
N VAL A 188 4.68 9.81 -9.75
CA VAL A 188 3.24 10.10 -9.60
C VAL A 188 2.98 10.47 -8.15
N VAL A 189 2.56 11.72 -7.89
CA VAL A 189 2.27 12.23 -6.54
C VAL A 189 0.78 12.42 -6.38
N LEU A 190 0.18 11.61 -5.51
CA LEU A 190 -1.28 11.57 -5.35
C LEU A 190 -1.79 12.66 -4.40
N ASN A 191 -1.13 12.83 -3.28
CA ASN A 191 -1.46 13.79 -2.23
C ASN A 191 -0.29 13.93 -1.26
N ILE A 192 -0.27 15.03 -0.51
CA ILE A 192 0.67 15.28 0.59
C ILE A 192 -0.17 15.61 1.83
N ASP A 193 -0.21 14.70 2.78
CA ASP A 193 -1.03 14.82 4.00
C ASP A 193 -0.23 14.42 5.25
N ALA A 194 -0.77 14.79 6.41
CA ALA A 194 -0.18 14.49 7.71
C ALA A 194 -0.34 13.01 8.07
N ASP A 195 0.57 12.18 7.56
CA ASP A 195 0.70 10.78 7.93
C ASP A 195 2.12 10.52 8.45
N HIS A 196 2.30 9.42 9.18
CA HIS A 196 3.61 9.02 9.71
C HIS A 196 4.29 10.09 10.59
N LEU A 197 3.52 10.79 11.45
CA LEU A 197 4.04 11.77 12.40
C LEU A 197 4.94 11.16 13.49
N ASP A 198 5.13 9.86 13.50
CA ASP A 198 6.17 9.13 14.23
C ASP A 198 7.56 9.26 13.56
N CYS A 199 7.59 9.56 12.26
CA CYS A 199 8.81 9.69 11.45
C CYS A 199 9.08 11.13 10.99
N TYR A 200 8.06 11.98 10.99
CA TYR A 200 8.12 13.37 10.57
C TYR A 200 7.66 14.29 11.69
N ARG A 201 8.30 15.43 11.81
CA ARG A 201 7.98 16.45 12.80
C ARG A 201 6.60 17.07 12.56
N ASP A 202 6.29 17.39 11.30
CA ASP A 202 5.10 18.10 10.87
C ASP A 202 4.84 17.94 9.38
N LEU A 203 3.71 18.47 8.91
CA LEU A 203 3.31 18.43 7.50
C LEU A 203 4.27 19.20 6.58
N GLU A 204 4.96 20.23 7.07
CA GLU A 204 5.93 21.01 6.29
C GLU A 204 7.16 20.16 5.96
N GLU A 205 7.66 19.41 6.93
CA GLU A 205 8.75 18.45 6.71
C GLU A 205 8.35 17.31 5.76
N ILE A 206 7.10 16.85 5.82
CA ILE A 206 6.57 15.89 4.85
C ILE A 206 6.61 16.49 3.45
N GLU A 207 6.06 17.71 3.25
CA GLU A 207 6.05 18.39 1.95
C GLU A 207 7.46 18.59 1.40
N GLU A 208 8.41 19.04 2.23
CA GLU A 208 9.81 19.17 1.84
C GLU A 208 10.43 17.85 1.39
N THR A 209 10.09 16.75 2.08
CA THR A 209 10.61 15.41 1.76
C THR A 209 10.03 14.91 0.42
N PHE A 210 8.76 15.20 0.12
CA PHE A 210 8.20 14.94 -1.22
C PHE A 210 8.90 15.78 -2.30
N GLY A 211 9.25 17.03 -1.99
CA GLY A 211 10.08 17.85 -2.85
C GLY A 211 11.45 17.23 -3.14
N GLN A 212 12.12 16.69 -2.11
CA GLN A 212 13.39 15.97 -2.27
C GLN A 212 13.24 14.74 -3.16
N TYR A 213 12.16 13.96 -2.99
CA TYR A 213 11.86 12.82 -3.84
C TYR A 213 11.69 13.22 -5.31
N LEU A 214 10.93 14.26 -5.57
CA LEU A 214 10.71 14.77 -6.93
C LEU A 214 12.00 15.26 -7.59
N HIS A 215 12.98 15.76 -6.83
CA HIS A 215 14.29 16.15 -7.35
C HIS A 215 15.20 14.96 -7.72
N LEU A 216 14.78 13.71 -7.45
CA LEU A 216 15.47 12.52 -7.97
C LEU A 216 15.17 12.29 -9.46
N LEU A 217 14.11 12.90 -10.00
CA LEU A 217 13.78 12.78 -11.42
C LEU A 217 14.89 13.36 -12.29
N PRO A 218 15.32 12.64 -13.35
CA PRO A 218 16.22 13.20 -14.35
C PRO A 218 15.54 14.33 -15.13
N GLN A 219 16.32 15.11 -15.85
CA GLN A 219 15.81 16.25 -16.64
C GLN A 219 14.76 15.81 -17.69
N GLU A 220 14.94 14.63 -18.26
CA GLU A 220 14.04 14.01 -19.24
C GLU A 220 12.88 13.24 -18.56
N GLY A 221 12.83 13.23 -17.23
CA GLY A 221 11.79 12.56 -16.45
C GLY A 221 10.44 13.22 -16.56
N ILE A 222 9.43 12.56 -15.98
CA ILE A 222 8.04 13.04 -15.97
C ILE A 222 7.55 13.10 -14.53
N ALA A 223 7.06 14.26 -14.12
CA ALA A 223 6.34 14.45 -12.87
C ALA A 223 4.84 14.53 -13.13
N LEU A 224 4.09 13.59 -12.59
CA LEU A 224 2.62 13.62 -12.58
C LEU A 224 2.14 13.96 -11.17
N GLY A 225 1.11 14.80 -11.03
CA GLY A 225 0.59 15.11 -9.72
C GLY A 225 -0.83 15.57 -9.69
N ASN A 226 -1.46 15.35 -8.54
CA ASN A 226 -2.77 15.89 -8.24
C ASN A 226 -2.70 17.42 -8.18
N GLY A 227 -3.22 18.07 -9.21
CA GLY A 227 -3.17 19.52 -9.31
C GLY A 227 -4.21 20.25 -8.45
N ASP A 228 -5.13 19.52 -7.83
CA ASP A 228 -6.08 20.09 -6.87
C ASP A 228 -5.49 20.14 -5.45
N ASP A 229 -4.42 19.38 -5.17
CA ASP A 229 -3.63 19.53 -3.95
C ASP A 229 -2.58 20.65 -4.12
N PRO A 230 -2.72 21.78 -3.39
CA PRO A 230 -1.81 22.91 -3.55
C PRO A 230 -0.35 22.60 -3.13
N ARG A 231 -0.13 21.61 -2.27
CA ARG A 231 1.21 21.18 -1.87
C ARG A 231 1.87 20.39 -3.00
N VAL A 232 1.16 19.41 -3.58
CA VAL A 232 1.62 18.67 -4.74
C VAL A 232 1.95 19.60 -5.90
N ARG A 233 1.04 20.49 -6.25
CA ARG A 233 1.22 21.49 -7.32
C ARG A 233 2.47 22.33 -7.08
N ARG A 234 2.62 22.91 -5.90
CA ARG A 234 3.74 23.75 -5.51
C ARG A 234 5.09 23.04 -5.65
N GLN A 235 5.18 21.75 -5.29
CA GLN A 235 6.43 21.01 -5.41
C GLN A 235 6.74 20.64 -6.86
N ILE A 236 5.75 20.23 -7.65
CA ILE A 236 5.95 19.89 -9.07
C ILE A 236 6.29 21.11 -9.90
N GLU A 237 5.69 22.27 -9.64
CA GLU A 237 5.95 23.52 -10.38
C GLU A 237 7.42 23.98 -10.30
N LYS A 238 8.16 23.59 -9.23
CA LYS A 238 9.58 23.91 -9.07
C LYS A 238 10.50 23.12 -10.00
N LEU A 239 10.04 22.00 -10.57
CA LEU A 239 10.86 21.12 -11.39
C LEU A 239 11.08 21.68 -12.80
N SER A 240 12.14 21.23 -13.45
CA SER A 240 12.43 21.57 -14.85
C SER A 240 12.00 20.47 -15.85
N CYS A 241 11.66 19.26 -15.38
CA CYS A 241 11.21 18.16 -16.20
C CYS A 241 9.78 18.36 -16.74
N ARG A 242 9.29 17.41 -17.56
CA ARG A 242 7.90 17.40 -18.04
C ARG A 242 6.93 17.25 -16.86
N LYS A 243 5.89 18.08 -16.85
CA LYS A 243 4.87 18.12 -15.78
C LYS A 243 3.51 17.79 -16.36
N ILE A 244 2.76 16.94 -15.66
CA ILE A 244 1.38 16.57 -16.02
C ILE A 244 0.55 16.68 -14.74
N PHE A 245 -0.57 17.42 -14.81
CA PHE A 245 -1.49 17.53 -13.69
C PHE A 245 -2.80 16.81 -13.99
N PHE A 246 -3.27 16.04 -13.00
CA PHE A 246 -4.59 15.43 -12.99
C PHE A 246 -5.38 15.91 -11.76
N GLY A 247 -6.69 15.83 -11.82
CA GLY A 247 -7.57 16.25 -10.72
C GLY A 247 -8.99 16.52 -11.18
N PHE A 248 -9.89 16.89 -10.28
CA PHE A 248 -11.28 17.23 -10.61
C PHE A 248 -11.40 18.59 -11.29
N GLY A 249 -10.49 19.50 -10.97
CA GLY A 249 -10.52 20.86 -11.51
C GLY A 249 -10.13 20.91 -13.00
N ARG A 250 -10.89 21.66 -13.81
CA ARG A 250 -10.66 21.86 -15.25
C ARG A 250 -9.32 22.50 -15.60
N GLN A 251 -8.62 23.08 -14.63
CA GLN A 251 -7.26 23.61 -14.80
C GLN A 251 -6.20 22.51 -14.94
N ASN A 252 -6.55 21.26 -14.64
CA ASN A 252 -5.65 20.11 -14.78
C ASN A 252 -5.69 19.58 -16.23
N GLU A 253 -4.56 19.05 -16.71
CA GLU A 253 -4.49 18.44 -18.05
C GLU A 253 -5.47 17.27 -18.17
N TRP A 254 -5.55 16.43 -17.12
CA TRP A 254 -6.47 15.31 -17.04
C TRP A 254 -7.51 15.55 -15.96
N HIS A 255 -8.79 15.61 -16.36
CA HIS A 255 -9.90 15.84 -15.43
C HIS A 255 -11.18 15.14 -15.91
N PRO A 256 -12.16 14.89 -15.02
CA PRO A 256 -13.44 14.33 -15.39
C PRO A 256 -14.44 15.41 -15.74
N GLU A 257 -15.33 15.16 -16.69
CA GLU A 257 -16.58 15.88 -16.89
C GLU A 257 -17.76 14.91 -16.84
N ASN A 258 -18.97 15.45 -16.65
CA ASN A 258 -20.21 14.64 -16.59
C ASN A 258 -20.12 13.49 -15.57
N LEU A 259 -19.44 13.72 -14.43
CA LEU A 259 -19.31 12.74 -13.38
C LEU A 259 -20.70 12.40 -12.79
N GLN A 260 -21.02 11.13 -12.81
CA GLN A 260 -22.23 10.54 -12.23
C GLN A 260 -21.86 9.36 -11.37
N GLU A 261 -22.65 9.10 -10.34
CA GLU A 261 -22.48 7.98 -9.43
C GLU A 261 -23.79 7.20 -9.35
N ASP A 262 -23.72 5.89 -9.36
CA ASP A 262 -24.89 5.04 -9.17
C ASP A 262 -25.23 4.86 -7.67
N ASP A 263 -26.35 4.18 -7.38
CA ASP A 263 -26.85 3.94 -6.02
C ASP A 263 -25.89 3.12 -5.15
N ARG A 264 -24.83 2.53 -5.73
CA ARG A 264 -23.82 1.73 -5.05
C ARG A 264 -22.47 2.45 -4.91
N GLY A 265 -22.40 3.70 -5.40
CA GLY A 265 -21.19 4.50 -5.35
C GLY A 265 -20.20 4.28 -6.50
N TYR A 266 -20.61 3.60 -7.59
CA TYR A 266 -19.77 3.41 -8.77
C TYR A 266 -19.88 4.61 -9.69
N ALA A 267 -18.74 5.21 -9.98
CA ALA A 267 -18.68 6.41 -10.80
C ALA A 267 -18.61 6.09 -12.31
N SER A 268 -19.19 6.98 -13.11
CA SER A 268 -18.95 7.08 -14.55
C SER A 268 -18.70 8.54 -14.92
N PHE A 269 -17.79 8.79 -15.86
CA PHE A 269 -17.42 10.14 -16.25
C PHE A 269 -16.82 10.17 -17.65
N ASP A 270 -16.78 11.36 -18.24
CA ASP A 270 -16.03 11.63 -19.45
C ASP A 270 -14.61 12.06 -19.06
N LEU A 271 -13.59 11.30 -19.51
CA LEU A 271 -12.19 11.64 -19.32
C LEU A 271 -11.81 12.76 -20.31
N MET A 272 -11.36 13.86 -19.77
CA MET A 272 -10.91 15.01 -20.55
C MET A 272 -9.39 15.14 -20.51
N ARG A 273 -8.81 15.57 -21.63
CA ARG A 273 -7.43 16.10 -21.70
C ARG A 273 -7.46 17.53 -22.20
N GLY A 274 -7.31 18.49 -21.32
CA GLY A 274 -7.65 19.88 -21.61
C GLY A 274 -9.13 19.98 -22.04
N GLU A 275 -9.42 20.62 -23.16
CA GLU A 275 -10.80 20.78 -23.66
C GLU A 275 -11.31 19.58 -24.48
N LYS A 276 -10.46 18.56 -24.71
CA LYS A 276 -10.80 17.43 -25.57
C LYS A 276 -11.28 16.23 -24.75
N LYS A 277 -12.47 15.73 -25.04
CA LYS A 277 -12.91 14.43 -24.54
C LYS A 277 -12.05 13.31 -25.17
N VAL A 278 -11.48 12.47 -24.31
CA VAL A 278 -10.67 11.32 -24.69
C VAL A 278 -11.56 10.08 -24.83
N THR A 279 -12.27 9.73 -23.75
CA THR A 279 -13.19 8.59 -23.73
C THR A 279 -14.19 8.75 -22.57
N SER A 280 -15.19 7.87 -22.49
CA SER A 280 -16.01 7.70 -21.29
C SER A 280 -15.47 6.58 -20.45
N VAL A 281 -15.44 6.76 -19.15
CA VAL A 281 -14.90 5.82 -18.15
C VAL A 281 -16.02 5.33 -17.26
N ARG A 282 -16.02 4.03 -16.94
CA ARG A 282 -16.81 3.43 -15.86
C ARG A 282 -15.89 2.80 -14.85
N MET A 283 -16.20 3.02 -13.58
CA MET A 283 -15.39 2.49 -12.49
C MET A 283 -15.92 1.12 -12.03
N GLY A 284 -15.04 0.15 -11.86
CA GLY A 284 -15.34 -1.15 -11.25
C GLY A 284 -15.21 -1.14 -9.71
N VAL A 285 -14.74 -0.02 -9.14
CA VAL A 285 -14.63 0.19 -7.69
C VAL A 285 -15.32 1.49 -7.29
N PRO A 286 -16.01 1.54 -6.13
CA PRO A 286 -16.78 2.70 -5.71
C PRO A 286 -15.92 3.79 -5.07
N GLY A 287 -16.47 4.99 -4.98
CA GLY A 287 -15.96 6.14 -4.22
C GLY A 287 -15.19 7.18 -5.04
N ASP A 288 -15.43 8.45 -4.71
CA ASP A 288 -14.85 9.61 -5.41
C ASP A 288 -13.32 9.61 -5.41
N PHE A 289 -12.70 9.16 -4.32
CA PHE A 289 -11.24 9.05 -4.26
C PHE A 289 -10.69 8.03 -5.29
N ASN A 290 -11.48 7.02 -5.69
CA ASN A 290 -11.10 6.10 -6.74
C ASN A 290 -11.22 6.71 -8.14
N VAL A 291 -12.05 7.74 -8.34
CA VAL A 291 -12.02 8.56 -9.55
C VAL A 291 -10.68 9.31 -9.64
N MET A 292 -10.22 9.91 -8.54
CA MET A 292 -8.89 10.55 -8.49
C MET A 292 -7.76 9.54 -8.75
N ASN A 293 -7.83 8.35 -8.16
CA ASN A 293 -6.87 7.27 -8.39
C ASN A 293 -6.86 6.83 -9.88
N ALA A 294 -8.03 6.74 -10.49
CA ALA A 294 -8.17 6.40 -11.91
C ALA A 294 -7.58 7.48 -12.83
N LEU A 295 -7.80 8.76 -12.54
CA LEU A 295 -7.17 9.87 -13.28
C LEU A 295 -5.65 9.79 -13.21
N ALA A 296 -5.09 9.49 -12.04
CA ALA A 296 -3.65 9.31 -11.86
C ALA A 296 -3.12 8.13 -12.70
N ALA A 297 -3.80 6.97 -12.64
CA ALA A 297 -3.42 5.77 -13.37
C ALA A 297 -3.51 5.96 -14.88
N LEU A 298 -4.60 6.58 -15.39
CA LEU A 298 -4.80 6.86 -16.82
C LEU A 298 -3.76 7.85 -17.35
N ALA A 299 -3.48 8.93 -16.60
CA ALA A 299 -2.45 9.90 -16.98
C ALA A 299 -1.04 9.25 -17.00
N ALA A 300 -0.76 8.35 -16.04
CA ALA A 300 0.49 7.60 -16.01
C ALA A 300 0.59 6.59 -17.17
N ALA A 301 -0.48 5.87 -17.48
CA ALA A 301 -0.54 4.94 -18.61
C ALA A 301 -0.26 5.65 -19.95
N ASP A 302 -0.89 6.81 -20.19
CA ASP A 302 -0.65 7.65 -21.37
C ASP A 302 0.81 8.12 -21.46
N ALA A 303 1.36 8.56 -20.32
CA ALA A 303 2.77 8.99 -20.24
C ALA A 303 3.75 7.85 -20.56
N LEU A 304 3.38 6.59 -20.26
CA LEU A 304 4.16 5.39 -20.58
C LEU A 304 3.97 4.89 -22.01
N GLY A 305 3.04 5.47 -22.78
CA GLY A 305 2.76 5.13 -24.16
C GLY A 305 1.57 4.18 -24.35
N LEU A 306 0.78 3.90 -23.32
CA LEU A 306 -0.51 3.24 -23.44
C LEU A 306 -1.61 4.31 -23.55
N PRO A 307 -2.25 4.49 -24.73
CA PRO A 307 -3.29 5.49 -24.88
C PRO A 307 -4.40 5.35 -23.82
N ALA A 308 -4.79 6.45 -23.19
CA ALA A 308 -5.77 6.44 -22.11
C ALA A 308 -7.14 5.89 -22.56
N GLU A 309 -7.51 6.03 -23.84
CA GLU A 309 -8.72 5.42 -24.43
C GLU A 309 -8.74 3.90 -24.30
N LYS A 310 -7.58 3.26 -24.43
CA LYS A 310 -7.44 1.81 -24.29
C LYS A 310 -7.37 1.40 -22.82
N ALA A 311 -6.60 2.16 -22.04
CA ALA A 311 -6.41 1.88 -20.61
C ALA A 311 -7.72 1.98 -19.80
N ALA A 312 -8.66 2.81 -20.25
CA ALA A 312 -9.92 3.07 -19.53
C ALA A 312 -10.82 1.82 -19.42
N ASP A 313 -10.79 0.92 -20.41
CA ASP A 313 -11.62 -0.30 -20.38
C ASP A 313 -11.24 -1.24 -19.22
N THR A 314 -10.00 -1.23 -18.76
CA THR A 314 -9.54 -1.99 -17.59
C THR A 314 -10.24 -1.57 -16.32
N LEU A 315 -10.56 -0.27 -16.16
CA LEU A 315 -11.15 0.27 -14.93
C LEU A 315 -12.56 -0.28 -14.66
N GLU A 316 -13.34 -0.62 -15.68
CA GLU A 316 -14.67 -1.23 -15.52
C GLU A 316 -14.58 -2.65 -14.92
N ARG A 317 -13.48 -3.36 -15.21
CA ARG A 317 -13.22 -4.72 -14.71
C ARG A 317 -12.37 -4.75 -13.45
N PHE A 318 -11.76 -3.63 -13.08
CA PHE A 318 -10.91 -3.54 -11.91
C PHE A 318 -11.74 -3.75 -10.63
N THR A 319 -11.41 -4.79 -9.87
CA THR A 319 -12.15 -5.19 -8.66
C THR A 319 -11.55 -4.66 -7.37
N GLY A 320 -10.46 -3.87 -7.47
CA GLY A 320 -9.74 -3.34 -6.32
C GLY A 320 -8.45 -4.09 -6.00
N ALA A 321 -7.62 -3.48 -5.17
CA ALA A 321 -6.49 -4.16 -4.56
C ALA A 321 -6.97 -4.94 -3.33
N HIS A 322 -6.32 -6.07 -3.04
CA HIS A 322 -6.61 -6.84 -1.84
C HIS A 322 -6.58 -5.97 -0.57
N ARG A 323 -7.56 -6.17 0.30
CA ARG A 323 -7.77 -5.38 1.52
C ARG A 323 -8.12 -3.90 1.28
N ARG A 324 -8.69 -3.52 0.13
CA ARG A 324 -9.15 -2.15 -0.18
C ARG A 324 -10.62 -2.17 -0.56
N PHE A 325 -11.50 -1.96 0.42
CA PHE A 325 -12.96 -2.08 0.32
C PHE A 325 -13.37 -3.40 -0.36
N GLU A 326 -12.75 -4.48 0.05
CA GLU A 326 -12.89 -5.82 -0.53
C GLU A 326 -14.10 -6.54 0.05
N LEU A 327 -15.00 -7.02 -0.81
CA LEU A 327 -16.06 -7.93 -0.39
C LEU A 327 -15.44 -9.31 -0.13
N THR A 328 -15.40 -9.73 1.12
CA THR A 328 -14.84 -11.03 1.53
C THR A 328 -15.87 -12.14 1.57
N ASP A 329 -17.12 -11.80 1.95
CA ASP A 329 -18.19 -12.77 2.08
C ASP A 329 -19.58 -12.14 1.95
N THR A 330 -20.58 -13.02 1.71
CA THR A 330 -22.00 -12.72 1.89
C THR A 330 -22.64 -13.88 2.65
N ILE A 331 -22.98 -13.68 3.91
CA ILE A 331 -23.51 -14.69 4.83
C ILE A 331 -24.90 -14.27 5.30
N ASP A 332 -25.91 -15.13 5.16
CA ASP A 332 -27.30 -14.88 5.55
C ASP A 332 -27.86 -13.54 5.02
N GLY A 333 -27.39 -13.09 3.87
CA GLY A 333 -27.76 -11.81 3.27
C GLY A 333 -27.07 -10.60 3.90
N VAL A 334 -26.02 -10.80 4.70
CA VAL A 334 -25.12 -9.77 5.23
C VAL A 334 -23.87 -9.71 4.34
N GLU A 335 -23.57 -8.55 3.78
CA GLU A 335 -22.32 -8.33 3.05
C GLU A 335 -21.19 -8.02 4.03
N ILE A 336 -20.05 -8.70 3.90
CA ILE A 336 -18.87 -8.54 4.77
C ILE A 336 -17.72 -8.01 3.95
N PHE A 337 -17.25 -6.82 4.29
CA PHE A 337 -16.14 -6.13 3.63
C PHE A 337 -14.92 -6.07 4.53
N HIS A 338 -13.77 -5.92 3.91
CA HIS A 338 -12.52 -5.58 4.59
C HIS A 338 -11.86 -4.37 3.95
N ASP A 339 -11.36 -3.43 4.79
CA ASP A 339 -10.56 -2.30 4.35
C ASP A 339 -9.28 -2.16 5.18
N TYR A 340 -8.19 -1.82 4.53
CA TYR A 340 -6.89 -1.62 5.16
C TYR A 340 -6.80 -0.30 5.94
N GLY A 341 -7.78 0.58 5.80
CA GLY A 341 -7.86 1.87 6.49
C GLY A 341 -7.65 1.71 8.00
N HIS A 342 -6.69 2.43 8.53
CA HIS A 342 -6.23 2.26 9.91
C HIS A 342 -6.03 3.59 10.64
N ASN A 343 -6.19 4.70 9.97
CA ASN A 343 -6.30 6.02 10.58
C ASN A 343 -7.74 6.56 10.45
N PRO A 344 -8.15 7.53 11.28
CA PRO A 344 -9.51 8.04 11.30
C PRO A 344 -10.02 8.57 9.96
N ALA A 345 -9.18 9.21 9.16
CA ALA A 345 -9.57 9.75 7.86
C ALA A 345 -9.88 8.63 6.85
N GLU A 346 -9.04 7.59 6.78
CA GLU A 346 -9.27 6.41 5.94
C GLU A 346 -10.53 5.66 6.36
N MET A 347 -10.75 5.49 7.68
CA MET A 347 -11.95 4.84 8.19
C MET A 347 -13.22 5.61 7.82
N ARG A 348 -13.24 6.94 7.93
CA ARG A 348 -14.37 7.78 7.48
C ARG A 348 -14.65 7.58 6.00
N ASN A 349 -13.62 7.53 5.17
CA ASN A 349 -13.75 7.32 3.72
C ASN A 349 -14.35 5.94 3.42
N ALA A 350 -13.84 4.88 4.02
CA ALA A 350 -14.37 3.53 3.84
C ALA A 350 -15.82 3.42 4.28
N LEU A 351 -16.17 4.01 5.43
CA LEU A 351 -17.54 4.03 5.97
C LEU A 351 -18.50 4.87 5.12
N SER A 352 -18.04 5.95 4.50
CA SER A 352 -18.83 6.74 3.57
C SER A 352 -19.30 5.91 2.37
N ILE A 353 -18.40 5.10 1.80
CA ILE A 353 -18.74 4.17 0.71
C ILE A 353 -19.69 3.08 1.22
N ALA A 354 -19.34 2.46 2.36
CA ALA A 354 -20.14 1.41 2.96
C ALA A 354 -21.58 1.89 3.24
N ARG A 355 -21.73 3.15 3.69
CA ARG A 355 -23.08 3.73 3.97
C ARG A 355 -23.92 3.88 2.71
N LYS A 356 -23.33 4.33 1.59
CA LYS A 356 -24.05 4.44 0.31
C LYS A 356 -24.56 3.07 -0.18
N ARG A 357 -23.75 2.03 0.01
CA ARG A 357 -24.07 0.65 -0.39
C ARG A 357 -25.04 -0.06 0.55
N CYS A 358 -24.95 0.21 1.84
CA CYS A 358 -25.69 -0.49 2.88
C CYS A 358 -27.19 -0.18 2.83
N LYS A 359 -28.03 -1.22 2.74
CA LYS A 359 -29.50 -1.10 2.75
C LYS A 359 -30.10 -1.24 4.14
N GLY A 360 -29.42 -1.96 5.02
CA GLY A 360 -29.78 -2.19 6.41
C GLY A 360 -28.94 -1.36 7.37
N ARG A 361 -28.43 -2.01 8.41
CA ARG A 361 -27.55 -1.40 9.40
C ARG A 361 -26.10 -1.57 8.98
N LEU A 362 -25.32 -0.51 9.17
CA LEU A 362 -23.88 -0.52 8.91
C LEU A 362 -23.13 -0.80 10.21
N TRP A 363 -22.36 -1.89 10.21
CA TRP A 363 -21.50 -2.31 11.30
C TRP A 363 -20.04 -1.98 10.97
N ALA A 364 -19.45 -1.07 11.74
CA ALA A 364 -18.02 -0.80 11.70
C ALA A 364 -17.29 -1.70 12.70
N VAL A 365 -16.32 -2.48 12.25
CA VAL A 365 -15.41 -3.23 13.11
C VAL A 365 -14.01 -2.67 12.91
N MET A 366 -13.45 -2.03 13.94
CA MET A 366 -12.15 -1.40 13.83
C MET A 366 -11.12 -2.04 14.75
N GLN A 367 -9.92 -2.25 14.21
CA GLN A 367 -8.73 -2.60 15.00
C GLN A 367 -7.80 -1.39 15.04
N PRO A 368 -7.71 -0.68 16.16
CA PRO A 368 -6.74 0.39 16.31
C PRO A 368 -5.31 -0.17 16.19
N HIS A 369 -4.41 0.57 15.55
CA HIS A 369 -3.08 0.06 15.24
C HIS A 369 -2.01 0.99 15.80
N THR A 370 -1.10 0.43 16.61
CA THR A 370 -0.06 1.02 17.44
C THR A 370 -0.56 2.01 18.51
N PHE A 371 -0.01 1.88 19.70
CA PHE A 371 -0.36 2.76 20.83
C PHE A 371 0.01 4.21 20.57
N SER A 372 1.14 4.45 19.91
CA SER A 372 1.59 5.81 19.56
C SER A 372 0.61 6.53 18.66
N ARG A 373 0.13 5.85 17.58
CA ARG A 373 -0.87 6.43 16.67
C ARG A 373 -2.20 6.68 17.37
N VAL A 374 -2.69 5.70 18.11
CA VAL A 374 -3.94 5.86 18.87
C VAL A 374 -3.86 7.05 19.82
N ARG A 375 -2.73 7.23 20.51
CA ARG A 375 -2.51 8.39 21.42
C ARG A 375 -2.53 9.71 20.66
N THR A 376 -1.82 9.78 19.52
CA THR A 376 -1.72 11.00 18.71
C THR A 376 -3.06 11.41 18.10
N LEU A 377 -3.83 10.43 17.60
CA LEU A 377 -5.09 10.66 16.90
C LEU A 377 -6.33 10.35 17.75
N PHE A 378 -6.17 10.30 19.08
CA PHE A 378 -7.21 9.83 19.99
C PHE A 378 -8.55 10.54 19.75
N GLN A 379 -8.54 11.88 19.69
CA GLN A 379 -9.75 12.68 19.48
C GLN A 379 -10.41 12.39 18.12
N ASP A 380 -9.62 12.17 17.09
CA ASP A 380 -10.14 11.87 15.74
C ASP A 380 -10.79 10.48 15.67
N TYR A 381 -10.28 9.51 16.46
CA TYR A 381 -10.88 8.19 16.58
C TYR A 381 -12.28 8.24 17.21
N LEU A 382 -12.54 9.19 18.10
CA LEU A 382 -13.82 9.26 18.83
C LEU A 382 -15.03 9.50 17.92
N THR A 383 -14.81 10.02 16.71
CA THR A 383 -15.88 10.37 15.77
C THR A 383 -15.75 9.68 14.40
N CYS A 384 -14.67 8.92 14.16
CA CYS A 384 -14.38 8.40 12.82
C CYS A 384 -15.41 7.38 12.30
N THR A 385 -16.26 6.83 13.16
CA THR A 385 -17.28 5.84 12.80
C THR A 385 -18.72 6.37 12.87
N GLU A 386 -18.93 7.68 12.86
CA GLU A 386 -20.28 8.31 12.92
C GLU A 386 -21.24 7.83 11.82
N ALA A 387 -20.72 7.45 10.65
CA ALA A 387 -21.54 6.94 9.54
C ALA A 387 -22.10 5.53 9.80
N ALA A 388 -21.56 4.80 10.79
CA ALA A 388 -22.02 3.46 11.14
C ALA A 388 -23.14 3.49 12.18
N ASP A 389 -24.06 2.51 12.11
CA ASP A 389 -25.11 2.34 13.12
C ASP A 389 -24.56 1.71 14.40
N PHE A 390 -23.52 0.88 14.27
CA PHE A 390 -22.83 0.21 15.38
C PHE A 390 -21.32 0.16 15.11
N THR A 391 -20.55 0.30 16.18
CA THR A 391 -19.09 0.20 16.12
C THR A 391 -18.58 -0.86 17.10
N LEU A 392 -17.84 -1.83 16.60
CA LEU A 392 -17.10 -2.79 17.41
C LEU A 392 -15.62 -2.42 17.37
N VAL A 393 -14.97 -2.39 18.53
CA VAL A 393 -13.56 -2.04 18.67
C VAL A 393 -12.83 -3.23 19.28
N THR A 394 -11.87 -3.80 18.53
CA THR A 394 -11.00 -4.86 19.05
C THR A 394 -9.87 -4.28 19.88
N ASP A 395 -9.05 -5.13 20.49
CA ASP A 395 -7.84 -4.66 21.16
C ASP A 395 -6.87 -3.96 20.18
N ILE A 396 -6.07 -3.04 20.71
CA ILE A 396 -5.06 -2.32 19.95
C ILE A 396 -4.01 -3.32 19.44
N CYS A 397 -3.80 -3.38 18.12
CA CYS A 397 -2.69 -4.12 17.54
C CYS A 397 -1.37 -3.39 17.84
N ALA A 398 -0.58 -3.91 18.75
CA ALA A 398 0.67 -3.29 19.19
C ALA A 398 1.75 -3.26 18.08
N ALA A 399 1.70 -4.17 17.09
CA ALA A 399 2.71 -4.36 16.05
C ALA A 399 4.13 -4.50 16.66
N ARG A 400 4.94 -3.43 16.60
CA ARG A 400 6.33 -3.43 17.11
C ARG A 400 6.47 -2.74 18.46
N GLU A 401 5.40 -2.13 18.96
CA GLU A 401 5.41 -1.39 20.21
C GLU A 401 5.18 -2.34 21.39
N LYS A 402 5.63 -1.89 22.57
CA LYS A 402 5.23 -2.52 23.83
C LYS A 402 3.99 -1.84 24.34
N ASP A 403 3.12 -2.59 24.99
CA ASP A 403 1.97 -2.04 25.69
C ASP A 403 2.45 -1.06 26.77
N PRO A 404 2.04 0.22 26.70
CA PRO A 404 2.41 1.23 27.69
C PRO A 404 1.65 1.07 29.02
N GLY A 405 0.56 0.28 29.06
CA GLY A 405 -0.26 0.01 30.22
C GLY A 405 -1.22 1.14 30.63
N ASP A 406 -1.24 2.26 29.91
CA ASP A 406 -2.05 3.44 30.22
C ASP A 406 -3.05 3.81 29.09
N LEU A 407 -3.13 2.99 28.03
CA LEU A 407 -4.02 3.18 26.87
C LEU A 407 -4.57 1.83 26.41
N ASN A 408 -5.89 1.75 26.24
CA ASN A 408 -6.58 0.57 25.74
C ASN A 408 -7.82 0.92 24.90
N SER A 409 -8.37 -0.04 24.18
CA SER A 409 -9.56 0.17 23.34
C SER A 409 -10.82 0.52 24.13
N GLY A 410 -10.91 0.12 25.39
CA GLY A 410 -12.04 0.50 26.28
C GLY A 410 -12.14 2.02 26.45
N MET A 411 -11.01 2.72 26.53
CA MET A 411 -10.98 4.19 26.60
C MET A 411 -11.52 4.85 25.33
N LEU A 412 -11.21 4.28 24.16
CA LEU A 412 -11.80 4.75 22.89
C LEU A 412 -13.31 4.52 22.88
N VAL A 413 -13.76 3.35 23.29
CA VAL A 413 -15.19 3.00 23.34
C VAL A 413 -15.98 3.95 24.25
N GLU A 414 -15.46 4.25 25.44
CA GLU A 414 -16.12 5.21 26.35
C GLU A 414 -16.17 6.61 25.73
N GLY A 415 -15.05 7.10 25.16
CA GLY A 415 -15.06 8.39 24.47
C GLY A 415 -15.99 8.43 23.26
N MET A 416 -16.09 7.36 22.47
CA MET A 416 -17.04 7.25 21.34
C MET A 416 -18.50 7.34 21.85
N LYS A 417 -18.84 6.68 22.97
CA LYS A 417 -20.17 6.77 23.58
C LYS A 417 -20.53 8.18 24.00
N GLU A 418 -19.56 8.93 24.57
CA GLU A 418 -19.77 10.34 24.92
C GLU A 418 -20.09 11.22 23.71
N HIS A 419 -19.61 10.82 22.50
CA HIS A 419 -19.95 11.44 21.21
C HIS A 419 -21.21 10.86 20.55
N GLY A 420 -21.97 9.99 21.25
CA GLY A 420 -23.21 9.43 20.77
C GLY A 420 -23.07 8.20 19.84
N ILE A 421 -21.88 7.66 19.69
CA ILE A 421 -21.64 6.46 18.89
C ILE A 421 -21.99 5.20 19.69
N ARG A 422 -22.72 4.26 19.07
CA ARG A 422 -23.05 2.96 19.67
C ARG A 422 -21.84 2.02 19.57
N ALA A 423 -20.84 2.25 20.43
CA ALA A 423 -19.62 1.50 20.43
C ALA A 423 -19.59 0.38 21.48
N VAL A 424 -18.99 -0.75 21.15
CA VAL A 424 -18.79 -1.90 22.03
C VAL A 424 -17.34 -2.35 21.93
N TRP A 425 -16.71 -2.61 23.04
CA TRP A 425 -15.38 -3.22 23.08
C TRP A 425 -15.52 -4.75 22.98
N THR A 426 -14.95 -5.33 21.96
CA THR A 426 -14.87 -6.77 21.71
C THR A 426 -13.39 -7.15 21.57
N PRO A 427 -12.70 -7.48 22.68
CA PRO A 427 -11.23 -7.53 22.70
C PRO A 427 -10.62 -8.57 21.74
N SER A 428 -11.30 -9.71 21.53
CA SER A 428 -10.84 -10.77 20.64
C SER A 428 -11.69 -10.88 19.36
N PHE A 429 -11.18 -11.58 18.36
CA PHE A 429 -11.95 -11.89 17.15
C PHE A 429 -13.12 -12.83 17.44
N ASP A 430 -12.96 -13.75 18.42
CA ASP A 430 -14.05 -14.64 18.86
C ASP A 430 -15.20 -13.84 19.47
N ASP A 431 -14.90 -12.86 20.34
CA ASP A 431 -15.90 -11.97 20.92
C ASP A 431 -16.59 -11.14 19.84
N THR A 432 -15.82 -10.65 18.86
CA THR A 432 -16.32 -9.85 17.76
C THR A 432 -17.25 -10.65 16.85
N GLU A 433 -16.84 -11.83 16.40
CA GLU A 433 -17.64 -12.71 15.56
C GLU A 433 -18.92 -13.13 16.27
N LYS A 434 -18.82 -13.53 17.53
CA LYS A 434 -19.98 -13.90 18.35
C LYS A 434 -20.98 -12.76 18.42
N TYR A 435 -20.50 -11.54 18.73
CA TYR A 435 -21.37 -10.38 18.84
C TYR A 435 -22.04 -10.07 17.50
N LEU A 436 -21.32 -10.11 16.38
CA LEU A 436 -21.89 -9.90 15.06
C LEU A 436 -22.97 -10.93 14.74
N ARG A 437 -22.70 -12.23 14.90
CA ARG A 437 -23.65 -13.32 14.60
C ARG A 437 -24.92 -13.26 15.47
N GLU A 438 -24.82 -12.78 16.70
CA GLU A 438 -25.98 -12.60 17.59
C GLU A 438 -26.86 -11.41 17.21
N HIS A 439 -26.33 -10.43 16.43
CA HIS A 439 -27.00 -9.14 16.25
C HIS A 439 -27.24 -8.73 14.79
N TRP A 440 -26.43 -9.21 13.82
CA TRP A 440 -26.62 -8.84 12.41
C TRP A 440 -27.92 -9.42 11.83
N GLN A 441 -28.39 -8.86 10.74
CA GLN A 441 -29.60 -9.28 10.05
C GLN A 441 -29.41 -9.16 8.53
N ALA A 442 -30.19 -9.93 7.77
CA ALA A 442 -30.18 -9.83 6.30
C ALA A 442 -30.36 -8.38 5.82
N GLY A 443 -29.51 -7.95 4.90
CA GLY A 443 -29.44 -6.58 4.40
C GLY A 443 -28.46 -5.68 5.14
N ASP A 444 -27.91 -6.11 6.28
CA ASP A 444 -26.84 -5.39 6.97
C ASP A 444 -25.51 -5.47 6.16
N LEU A 445 -24.63 -4.52 6.43
CA LEU A 445 -23.27 -4.53 5.92
C LEU A 445 -22.28 -4.43 7.09
N VAL A 446 -21.31 -5.34 7.11
CA VAL A 446 -20.20 -5.33 8.06
C VAL A 446 -18.95 -4.90 7.33
N ILE A 447 -18.20 -3.94 7.87
CA ILE A 447 -16.89 -3.58 7.35
C ILE A 447 -15.83 -3.69 8.46
N THR A 448 -14.85 -4.55 8.27
CA THR A 448 -13.67 -4.65 9.15
C THR A 448 -12.59 -3.71 8.64
N MET A 449 -11.97 -2.92 9.54
CA MET A 449 -11.01 -1.88 9.19
C MET A 449 -9.75 -1.97 10.04
N GLY A 450 -8.60 -1.97 9.39
CA GLY A 450 -7.29 -1.98 10.04
C GLY A 450 -6.17 -2.57 9.19
N CYS A 451 -4.94 -2.16 9.48
CA CYS A 451 -3.73 -2.65 8.79
C CYS A 451 -3.01 -3.79 9.54
N GLY A 452 -3.50 -4.15 10.72
CA GLY A 452 -3.03 -5.27 11.51
C GLY A 452 -3.53 -6.62 10.96
N ASP A 453 -3.93 -7.48 11.85
CA ASP A 453 -4.40 -8.84 11.57
C ASP A 453 -5.94 -8.96 11.55
N ILE A 454 -6.68 -7.86 11.60
CA ILE A 454 -8.15 -7.84 11.59
C ILE A 454 -8.77 -8.60 10.39
N ASN A 455 -8.07 -8.70 9.26
CA ASN A 455 -8.50 -9.52 8.13
C ASN A 455 -8.60 -11.01 8.48
N MET A 456 -7.94 -11.46 9.57
CA MET A 456 -8.08 -12.83 10.07
C MET A 456 -9.47 -13.08 10.66
N LEU A 457 -10.16 -12.03 11.14
CA LEU A 457 -11.56 -12.13 11.53
C LEU A 457 -12.45 -12.50 10.34
N ASN A 458 -12.27 -11.87 9.17
CA ASN A 458 -13.01 -12.22 7.96
C ASN A 458 -12.74 -13.67 7.54
N ALA A 459 -11.47 -14.10 7.57
CA ALA A 459 -11.08 -15.48 7.28
C ALA A 459 -11.64 -16.47 8.32
N GLN A 460 -11.76 -16.07 9.59
CA GLN A 460 -12.37 -16.87 10.65
C GLN A 460 -13.88 -17.03 10.41
N ILE A 461 -14.59 -15.94 10.15
CA ILE A 461 -16.02 -15.95 9.82
C ILE A 461 -16.29 -16.85 8.62
N HIS A 462 -15.47 -16.75 7.56
CA HIS A 462 -15.56 -17.61 6.38
C HIS A 462 -15.40 -19.10 6.73
N ARG A 463 -14.35 -19.46 7.49
CA ARG A 463 -14.11 -20.86 7.89
C ARG A 463 -15.20 -21.43 8.77
N HIS A 464 -15.82 -20.65 9.65
CA HIS A 464 -16.92 -21.11 10.49
C HIS A 464 -18.20 -21.30 9.69
N GLU A 465 -18.38 -20.57 8.59
CA GLU A 465 -19.52 -20.77 7.68
C GLU A 465 -19.31 -21.91 6.70
N TYR A 466 -18.07 -22.08 6.19
CA TYR A 466 -17.67 -23.05 5.18
C TYR A 466 -16.49 -23.91 5.68
N PRO A 467 -16.74 -24.85 6.63
CA PRO A 467 -15.66 -25.56 7.32
C PRO A 467 -14.85 -26.56 6.46
N GLU A 468 -15.25 -26.82 5.23
CA GLU A 468 -14.60 -27.79 4.32
C GLU A 468 -13.77 -27.15 3.19
N ASN A 469 -13.57 -25.83 3.21
CA ASN A 469 -12.82 -25.09 2.18
C ASN A 469 -11.43 -24.61 2.66
#